data_8850080e832717f7fd4ae3078617e81f
#
_entry.id   8850080e832717f7fd4ae3078617e81f
#
_cell.length_a   1.000
_cell.length_b   1.000
_cell.length_c   1.000
_cell.angle_alpha   90.00
_cell.angle_beta   90.00
_cell.angle_gamma   90.00
#
_symmetry.space_group_name_H-M   'P 1'
#
loop_
_entity.id
_entity.type
_entity.pdbx_description
1 polymer ?
#
loop_
_entity_poly.entity_id
_entity_poly.type
_entity_poly.pdbx_seq_one_letter_code
_entity_poly.pdbx_strand_id
1 'polypeptide(L)'
;MENLRRQFDLPTEDQLFLNDYGLPWETTVDGSHWVLIHNFATDERYNHPKVTAAIRLEAGYPRAGLDMVYFFPALVRTDGKPINRTEGTQIIANQTFQRWSRHRTSQNPWIIGQDNIGTHIVLIEDWLAREFER
;
A
#
# COMPACT_ATOMS: atom_id res chain seq x y z
N MET A 1 -15.84 -4.51 -11.49
CA MET A 1 -14.54 -4.57 -12.17
C MET A 1 -14.22 -6.00 -12.54
N GLU A 2 -14.04 -6.20 -13.80
CA GLU A 2 -13.63 -7.50 -14.32
C GLU A 2 -12.12 -7.47 -14.59
N ASN A 3 -11.57 -8.63 -14.87
CA ASN A 3 -10.16 -8.78 -15.27
C ASN A 3 -9.15 -8.33 -14.22
N LEU A 4 -9.44 -8.62 -12.95
CA LEU A 4 -8.46 -8.43 -11.91
C LEU A 4 -7.32 -9.43 -12.12
N ARG A 5 -6.10 -8.92 -12.20
CA ARG A 5 -4.93 -9.76 -12.46
C ARG A 5 -4.58 -10.59 -11.22
N ARG A 6 -4.11 -11.80 -11.47
CA ARG A 6 -3.58 -12.69 -10.44
C ARG A 6 -2.31 -13.31 -10.99
N GLN A 7 -1.27 -12.47 -11.13
CA GLN A 7 -0.04 -12.88 -11.80
C GLN A 7 0.90 -13.68 -10.91
N PHE A 8 0.65 -13.69 -9.62
CA PHE A 8 1.31 -14.59 -8.68
C PHE A 8 0.37 -14.85 -7.50
N ASP A 9 0.66 -15.89 -6.72
CA ASP A 9 -0.18 -16.29 -5.61
C ASP A 9 0.31 -15.67 -4.30
N LEU A 10 -0.64 -15.27 -3.47
CA LEU A 10 -0.38 -14.83 -2.10
C LEU A 10 -0.60 -15.99 -1.14
N PRO A 11 0.04 -15.96 0.04
CA PRO A 11 -0.35 -16.88 1.10
C PRO A 11 -1.84 -16.85 1.34
N THR A 12 -2.41 -18.00 1.71
CA THR A 12 -3.85 -18.14 1.87
C THR A 12 -4.42 -17.11 2.85
N GLU A 13 -3.73 -16.87 3.97
CA GLU A 13 -4.24 -15.92 4.95
C GLU A 13 -4.34 -14.50 4.40
N ASP A 14 -3.42 -14.13 3.49
CA ASP A 14 -3.47 -12.81 2.85
C ASP A 14 -4.63 -12.72 1.88
N GLN A 15 -4.89 -13.79 1.12
CA GLN A 15 -6.04 -13.82 0.23
C GLN A 15 -7.35 -13.69 0.99
N LEU A 16 -7.45 -14.41 2.11
CA LEU A 16 -8.66 -14.35 2.94
C LEU A 16 -8.84 -12.95 3.52
N PHE A 17 -7.76 -12.33 3.98
CA PHE A 17 -7.84 -10.97 4.50
C PHE A 17 -8.31 -9.99 3.43
N LEU A 18 -7.70 -10.04 2.25
CA LEU A 18 -8.03 -9.11 1.17
C LEU A 18 -9.48 -9.30 0.69
N ASN A 19 -9.94 -10.54 0.62
CA ASN A 19 -11.33 -10.81 0.24
C ASN A 19 -12.30 -10.28 1.30
N ASP A 20 -11.95 -10.43 2.56
CA ASP A 20 -12.78 -9.94 3.66
C ASP A 20 -12.75 -8.41 3.75
N TYR A 21 -11.63 -7.81 3.40
CA TYR A 21 -11.47 -6.35 3.37
C TYR A 21 -12.45 -5.70 2.39
N GLY A 22 -12.80 -6.43 1.31
CA GLY A 22 -13.93 -6.08 0.46
C GLY A 22 -13.64 -5.16 -0.71
N LEU A 23 -12.39 -4.76 -0.92
CA LEU A 23 -12.01 -3.94 -2.06
C LEU A 23 -11.45 -4.80 -3.18
N PRO A 24 -11.61 -4.40 -4.45
CA PRO A 24 -10.97 -5.11 -5.55
C PRO A 24 -9.45 -5.08 -5.39
N TRP A 25 -8.79 -6.21 -5.58
CA TRP A 25 -7.36 -6.30 -5.45
C TRP A 25 -6.76 -7.14 -6.56
N GLU A 26 -5.50 -6.86 -6.89
CA GLU A 26 -4.78 -7.54 -7.96
C GLU A 26 -3.38 -7.89 -7.50
N THR A 27 -2.81 -8.93 -8.12
CA THR A 27 -1.37 -9.17 -8.02
C THR A 27 -0.79 -9.01 -9.42
N THR A 28 0.31 -8.27 -9.53
CA THR A 28 0.95 -8.04 -10.80
C THR A 28 2.47 -8.13 -10.67
N VAL A 29 3.13 -8.56 -11.73
CA VAL A 29 4.57 -8.62 -11.81
C VAL A 29 5.04 -7.53 -12.78
N ASP A 30 5.77 -6.57 -12.28
CA ASP A 30 6.30 -5.48 -13.08
C ASP A 30 7.59 -4.99 -12.42
N GLY A 31 8.71 -5.63 -12.77
CA GLY A 31 9.99 -5.39 -12.12
C GLY A 31 10.07 -5.96 -10.71
N SER A 32 8.96 -5.97 -10.01
CA SER A 32 8.80 -6.53 -8.67
C SER A 32 7.42 -7.18 -8.61
N HIS A 33 7.13 -7.82 -7.49
CA HIS A 33 5.79 -8.35 -7.21
C HIS A 33 4.99 -7.29 -6.46
N TRP A 34 3.81 -6.97 -6.96
CA TRP A 34 2.96 -5.90 -6.43
C TRP A 34 1.58 -6.40 -6.08
N VAL A 35 1.05 -5.94 -4.95
CA VAL A 35 -0.37 -6.06 -4.63
C VAL A 35 -0.97 -4.68 -4.82
N LEU A 36 -2.01 -4.59 -5.63
CA LEU A 36 -2.74 -3.35 -5.88
C LEU A 36 -4.12 -3.47 -5.24
N ILE A 37 -4.48 -2.50 -4.42
CA ILE A 37 -5.79 -2.47 -3.76
C ILE A 37 -6.51 -1.23 -4.26
N HIS A 38 -7.61 -1.44 -4.99
CA HIS A 38 -8.36 -0.35 -5.61
C HIS A 38 -9.40 0.22 -4.65
N ASN A 39 -9.74 1.48 -4.86
CA ASN A 39 -10.74 2.21 -4.06
C ASN A 39 -10.35 2.28 -2.57
N PHE A 40 -9.06 2.31 -2.31
CA PHE A 40 -8.55 2.43 -0.95
C PHE A 40 -8.90 3.80 -0.39
N ALA A 41 -9.60 3.82 0.75
CA ALA A 41 -10.05 5.06 1.34
C ALA A 41 -8.89 5.84 1.96
N THR A 42 -8.86 7.13 1.74
CA THR A 42 -7.87 8.02 2.33
C THR A 42 -8.53 8.83 3.45
N ASP A 43 -8.79 10.09 3.18
CA ASP A 43 -9.39 11.01 4.15
C ASP A 43 -9.84 12.22 3.34
N GLU A 44 -10.88 12.88 3.77
CA GLU A 44 -11.40 14.04 3.05
C GLU A 44 -10.41 15.21 3.01
N ARG A 45 -9.38 15.16 3.86
CA ARG A 45 -8.33 16.20 3.88
C ARG A 45 -7.27 16.00 2.81
N TYR A 46 -7.37 14.91 2.03
CA TYR A 46 -6.55 14.71 0.83
C TYR A 46 -7.37 15.11 -0.41
N ASN A 47 -6.65 15.32 -1.51
CA ASN A 47 -7.27 15.70 -2.79
C ASN A 47 -8.11 14.59 -3.43
N HIS A 48 -7.90 13.33 -3.04
CA HIS A 48 -8.67 12.20 -3.54
C HIS A 48 -9.17 11.38 -2.35
N PRO A 49 -10.48 11.13 -2.25
CA PRO A 49 -11.02 10.32 -1.14
C PRO A 49 -10.71 8.84 -1.28
N LYS A 50 -10.41 8.39 -2.50
CA LYS A 50 -10.06 7.00 -2.79
C LYS A 50 -8.94 6.96 -3.81
N VAL A 51 -8.03 6.02 -3.64
CA VAL A 51 -6.88 5.83 -4.53
C VAL A 51 -6.62 4.33 -4.68
N THR A 52 -5.70 3.97 -5.59
CA THR A 52 -5.15 2.63 -5.61
C THR A 52 -3.91 2.63 -4.73
N ALA A 53 -3.85 1.71 -3.77
CA ALA A 53 -2.69 1.51 -2.93
C ALA A 53 -1.90 0.33 -3.47
N ALA A 54 -0.58 0.48 -3.59
CA ALA A 54 0.30 -0.58 -4.05
C ALA A 54 1.29 -0.93 -2.96
N ILE A 55 1.51 -2.23 -2.76
CA ILE A 55 2.47 -2.75 -1.79
C ILE A 55 3.43 -3.66 -2.56
N ARG A 56 4.74 -3.41 -2.41
CA ARG A 56 5.75 -4.26 -3.03
C ARG A 56 6.06 -5.44 -2.11
N LEU A 57 6.03 -6.65 -2.67
CA LEU A 57 6.40 -7.85 -1.95
C LEU A 57 7.83 -8.25 -2.36
N GLU A 58 8.72 -8.26 -1.38
CA GLU A 58 10.09 -8.69 -1.59
C GLU A 58 10.13 -10.20 -1.79
N ALA A 59 11.18 -10.67 -2.47
CA ALA A 59 11.44 -12.10 -2.56
C ALA A 59 11.58 -12.66 -1.14
N GLY A 60 10.89 -13.78 -0.89
CA GLY A 60 10.90 -14.39 0.43
C GLY A 60 9.79 -13.94 1.36
N TYR A 61 8.92 -13.00 0.93
CA TYR A 61 7.72 -12.67 1.70
C TYR A 61 6.96 -13.98 2.03
N PRO A 62 6.47 -14.18 3.24
CA PRO A 62 6.34 -13.25 4.38
C PRO A 62 7.53 -13.22 5.35
N ARG A 63 8.59 -13.95 5.10
CA ARG A 63 9.80 -13.84 5.94
C ARG A 63 10.46 -12.49 5.73
N ALA A 64 10.57 -12.06 4.48
CA ALA A 64 10.95 -10.68 4.17
C ALA A 64 9.77 -9.78 4.47
N GLY A 65 10.02 -8.67 5.16
CA GLY A 65 8.97 -7.78 5.60
C GLY A 65 8.46 -6.85 4.51
N LEU A 66 7.32 -6.24 4.79
CA LEU A 66 6.74 -5.22 3.94
C LEU A 66 7.13 -3.84 4.48
N ASP A 67 7.28 -2.90 3.56
CA ASP A 67 7.71 -1.54 3.88
C ASP A 67 7.05 -0.58 2.91
N MET A 68 6.88 0.69 3.32
CA MET A 68 6.35 1.73 2.45
C MET A 68 4.95 1.45 1.89
N VAL A 69 4.48 2.36 1.05
CA VAL A 69 3.25 2.21 0.26
C VAL A 69 3.35 3.17 -0.91
N TYR A 70 2.62 2.86 -1.98
CA TYR A 70 2.57 3.69 -3.18
C TYR A 70 1.11 3.97 -3.51
N PHE A 71 0.81 5.20 -3.93
CA PHE A 71 -0.56 5.61 -4.23
C PHE A 71 -0.70 6.17 -5.63
N PHE A 72 -1.80 5.85 -6.27
CA PHE A 72 -2.19 6.42 -7.56
C PHE A 72 -3.69 6.77 -7.52
N PRO A 73 -4.12 7.99 -7.89
CA PRO A 73 -3.27 9.15 -8.21
C PRO A 73 -2.51 9.67 -6.99
N ALA A 74 -1.53 10.53 -7.24
CA ALA A 74 -0.74 11.12 -6.17
C ALA A 74 -1.62 11.91 -5.20
N LEU A 75 -1.30 11.82 -3.92
CA LEU A 75 -2.04 12.50 -2.86
C LEU A 75 -1.34 13.82 -2.51
N VAL A 76 -2.14 14.86 -2.30
CA VAL A 76 -1.71 16.10 -1.68
C VAL A 76 -2.74 16.48 -0.63
N ARG A 77 -2.31 17.24 0.36
CA ARG A 77 -3.20 17.73 1.41
C ARG A 77 -3.98 18.92 0.90
N THR A 78 -5.26 18.97 1.25
CA THR A 78 -6.11 20.10 0.84
C THR A 78 -5.73 21.40 1.55
N ASP A 79 -4.99 21.32 2.67
CA ASP A 79 -4.52 22.52 3.38
C ASP A 79 -3.22 23.08 2.76
N GLY A 80 -2.70 22.44 1.71
CA GLY A 80 -1.51 22.92 1.00
C GLY A 80 -0.18 22.60 1.67
N LYS A 81 -0.19 21.97 2.84
CA LYS A 81 1.06 21.58 3.48
C LYS A 81 1.69 20.40 2.75
N PRO A 82 3.01 20.37 2.62
CA PRO A 82 3.67 19.25 1.95
C PRO A 82 3.59 17.99 2.78
N ILE A 83 3.57 16.85 2.10
CA ILE A 83 3.66 15.53 2.73
C ILE A 83 5.12 15.09 2.59
N ASN A 84 5.80 14.90 3.71
CA ASN A 84 7.23 14.58 3.69
C ASN A 84 7.51 13.24 3.02
N ARG A 85 8.58 13.19 2.25
CA ARG A 85 9.12 11.96 1.64
C ARG A 85 8.14 11.29 0.70
N THR A 86 7.49 12.10 -0.14
CA THR A 86 6.57 11.61 -1.15
C THR A 86 6.95 12.08 -2.55
N GLU A 87 8.19 12.57 -2.73
CA GLU A 87 8.65 13.09 -4.02
C GLU A 87 9.00 11.99 -5.01
N GLY A 88 9.33 10.79 -4.50
CA GLY A 88 9.67 9.65 -5.35
C GLY A 88 8.46 9.08 -6.05
N THR A 89 8.71 8.46 -7.20
CA THR A 89 7.64 7.81 -7.97
C THR A 89 8.07 6.40 -8.38
N GLN A 90 7.09 5.61 -8.78
CA GLN A 90 7.30 4.25 -9.25
C GLN A 90 6.27 3.95 -10.32
N ILE A 91 6.74 3.49 -11.48
CA ILE A 91 5.81 3.07 -12.54
C ILE A 91 5.42 1.63 -12.25
N ILE A 92 4.11 1.39 -12.15
CA ILE A 92 3.54 0.06 -11.92
C ILE A 92 2.37 -0.08 -12.90
N ALA A 93 2.41 -1.12 -13.73
CA ALA A 93 1.34 -1.40 -14.68
C ALA A 93 0.99 -0.16 -15.53
N ASN A 94 2.03 0.53 -16.01
CA ASN A 94 1.92 1.71 -16.89
C ASN A 94 1.32 2.95 -16.22
N GLN A 95 1.25 2.99 -14.88
CA GLN A 95 0.78 4.15 -14.15
C GLN A 95 1.89 4.62 -13.20
N THR A 96 2.01 5.93 -13.04
CA THR A 96 3.02 6.51 -12.17
C THR A 96 2.46 6.69 -10.78
N PHE A 97 2.92 5.86 -9.85
CA PHE A 97 2.50 5.89 -8.45
C PHE A 97 3.41 6.82 -7.65
N GLN A 98 2.84 7.52 -6.69
CA GLN A 98 3.57 8.33 -5.73
C GLN A 98 4.11 7.40 -4.63
N ARG A 99 5.40 7.50 -4.33
CA ARG A 99 6.01 6.69 -3.28
C ARG A 99 5.90 7.41 -1.94
N TRP A 100 5.30 6.75 -0.97
CA TRP A 100 5.32 7.19 0.41
C TRP A 100 6.45 6.44 1.12
N SER A 101 7.57 7.14 1.30
CA SER A 101 8.75 6.54 1.93
C SER A 101 8.54 6.48 3.44
N ARG A 102 8.01 5.38 3.88
CA ARG A 102 7.73 5.10 5.31
C ARG A 102 8.37 3.79 5.64
N HIS A 103 9.03 3.72 6.79
CA HIS A 103 9.80 2.54 7.16
C HIS A 103 9.42 2.06 8.55
N ARG A 104 9.52 0.75 8.74
CA ARG A 104 9.35 0.16 10.07
C ARG A 104 10.58 0.54 10.90
N THR A 105 10.40 0.62 12.21
CA THR A 105 11.45 1.04 13.14
C THR A 105 11.75 -0.08 14.12
N SER A 106 12.76 0.11 14.96
CA SER A 106 13.07 -0.84 16.01
C SER A 106 11.94 -0.97 17.03
N GLN A 107 11.04 0.03 17.07
CA GLN A 107 9.87 0.00 17.97
C GLN A 107 8.66 -0.63 17.30
N ASN A 108 8.70 -0.84 16.00
CA ASN A 108 7.64 -1.50 15.25
C ASN A 108 8.26 -2.35 14.15
N PRO A 109 9.04 -3.37 14.53
CA PRO A 109 9.74 -4.21 13.54
C PRO A 109 8.78 -5.19 12.89
N TRP A 110 9.21 -5.74 11.74
CA TRP A 110 8.49 -6.84 11.12
C TRP A 110 8.71 -8.11 11.94
N ILE A 111 7.60 -8.73 12.36
CA ILE A 111 7.68 -9.96 13.16
C ILE A 111 7.23 -11.13 12.29
N ILE A 112 8.17 -12.00 11.97
CA ILE A 112 7.92 -13.18 11.15
C ILE A 112 6.89 -14.07 11.86
N GLY A 113 5.90 -14.52 11.10
CA GLY A 113 4.83 -15.36 11.63
C GLY A 113 3.67 -14.58 12.24
N GLN A 114 3.81 -13.26 12.39
CA GLN A 114 2.78 -12.40 12.94
C GLN A 114 2.35 -11.33 11.97
N ASP A 115 3.30 -10.69 11.30
CA ASP A 115 3.01 -9.61 10.35
C ASP A 115 2.73 -10.17 8.96
N ASN A 116 1.85 -9.49 8.23
CA ASN A 116 1.39 -9.88 6.90
C ASN A 116 0.80 -8.66 6.19
N ILE A 117 0.15 -8.88 5.05
CA ILE A 117 -0.51 -7.79 4.31
C ILE A 117 -1.54 -7.10 5.19
N GLY A 118 -2.32 -7.85 5.96
CA GLY A 118 -3.36 -7.27 6.82
C GLY A 118 -2.79 -6.29 7.85
N THR A 119 -1.73 -6.69 8.55
CA THR A 119 -1.11 -5.80 9.53
C THR A 119 -0.46 -4.60 8.86
N HIS A 120 0.05 -4.79 7.64
CA HIS A 120 0.64 -3.68 6.90
C HIS A 120 -0.43 -2.68 6.45
N ILE A 121 -1.60 -3.15 6.05
CA ILE A 121 -2.70 -2.26 5.67
C ILE A 121 -3.13 -1.40 6.86
N VAL A 122 -3.18 -1.97 8.06
CA VAL A 122 -3.50 -1.19 9.27
C VAL A 122 -2.46 -0.07 9.46
N LEU A 123 -1.20 -0.39 9.21
CA LEU A 123 -0.13 0.61 9.30
C LEU A 123 -0.29 1.70 8.24
N ILE A 124 -0.66 1.34 7.01
CA ILE A 124 -0.91 2.31 5.94
C ILE A 124 -2.05 3.26 6.35
N GLU A 125 -3.13 2.71 6.88
CA GLU A 125 -4.26 3.53 7.35
C GLU A 125 -3.80 4.51 8.42
N ASP A 126 -2.92 4.06 9.31
CA ASP A 126 -2.35 4.90 10.35
C ASP A 126 -1.49 6.02 9.75
N TRP A 127 -0.66 5.72 8.78
CA TRP A 127 0.17 6.73 8.10
C TRP A 127 -0.70 7.82 7.48
N LEU A 128 -1.79 7.44 6.84
CA LEU A 128 -2.70 8.42 6.23
C LEU A 128 -3.35 9.32 7.27
N ALA A 129 -3.76 8.76 8.40
CA ALA A 129 -4.42 9.52 9.46
C ALA A 129 -3.42 10.43 10.20
N ARG A 130 -2.24 9.91 10.51
CA ARG A 130 -1.25 10.63 11.31
C ARG A 130 -0.65 11.83 10.60
N GLU A 131 -0.76 11.89 9.28
CA GLU A 131 -0.19 12.99 8.53
C GLU A 131 -0.72 14.33 9.02
N PHE A 132 -1.95 14.35 9.51
CA PHE A 132 -2.60 15.59 9.96
C PHE A 132 -2.31 15.94 11.41
N GLU A 133 -1.53 15.13 12.09
CA GLU A 133 -1.09 15.40 13.46
C GLU A 133 0.22 16.18 13.51
N ARG A 134 0.75 16.55 12.37
CA ARG A 134 2.03 17.26 12.24
C ARG A 134 1.84 18.74 12.02
#